data_77f59f1590c9071f09d579e26203b187
#
_entry.id   77f59f1590c9071f09d579e26203b187
#
_cell.length_a   1.000
_cell.length_b   1.000
_cell.length_c   1.000
_cell.angle_alpha   90.00
_cell.angle_beta   90.00
_cell.angle_gamma   90.00
#
_symmetry.space_group_name_H-M   'P 1'
#
loop_
_entity.id
_entity.type
_entity.pdbx_description
1 polymer ?
#
loop_
_entity_poly.entity_id
_entity_poly.type
_entity_poly.pdbx_seq_one_letter_code
_entity_poly.pdbx_strand_id
1 'polypeptide(L)'
;MLFFMVASKSPHILETAPIGKLLLQYSIPAIIAMTVTSLYNIIDSIFIGHGIGPLAISGLALTFPLMNLVIAFCTQIGVGGAAISSIYLGRKDDNKATEVLHNVLFLCIVAGICFGSLTYYFLDEILIFLGASEATLPYARDFMKVILMGNVISFLFIGLNNVMRATGYPQKAMLSSLLTVGVNLVLASIFIFYFGWGIRGAATATILSQTCGLFWVLKHFFSSSSYIHFKRGYYYLRIKIVAAIFSVGMAPFLINVCAAAIVIVVNHSFKTYGGDLAIGAYGIVNRIATLFLMVIIGLTQGMQPIVGYNYGAEHFDRVRQTLHRVIGVAVSIMTIGWLLSELFPISIVGMFSDDAALNGLASSGLRIAILCFPLVGAQVVITNFFQSIGKAQISILLSLARQLLFLLPLLYTLPYIADWNIYGVWWSMPISDVLAFLSAVFTLKWYLRKIS
;
A
#
# COMPACT_ATOMS: atom_id res chain seq x y z
N MET A 1 19.99 -20.69 1.89
CA MET A 1 19.65 -21.12 0.54
C MET A 1 18.63 -22.25 0.46
N LEU A 2 18.50 -23.12 1.46
CA LEU A 2 17.52 -24.23 1.49
C LEU A 2 16.07 -23.82 1.86
N PHE A 3 15.84 -22.61 2.36
CA PHE A 3 14.49 -22.14 2.75
C PHE A 3 13.62 -21.66 1.56
N PHE A 4 14.21 -21.53 0.37
CA PHE A 4 13.55 -20.95 -0.82
C PHE A 4 12.97 -22.00 -1.80
N MET A 5 13.08 -23.29 -1.53
CA MET A 5 12.80 -24.35 -2.53
C MET A 5 11.51 -25.15 -2.29
N VAL A 6 10.51 -24.63 -1.59
CA VAL A 6 9.18 -25.29 -1.60
C VAL A 6 8.21 -24.38 -2.36
N ALA A 7 8.33 -24.40 -3.67
CA ALA A 7 7.27 -23.89 -4.53
C ALA A 7 6.02 -24.76 -4.28
N SER A 8 5.04 -24.24 -3.58
CA SER A 8 3.73 -24.87 -3.43
C SER A 8 3.10 -24.97 -4.81
N LYS A 9 3.05 -26.18 -5.36
CA LYS A 9 2.46 -26.46 -6.68
C LYS A 9 0.93 -26.39 -6.68
N SER A 10 0.28 -26.20 -5.53
CA SER A 10 -1.18 -26.20 -5.41
C SER A 10 -1.64 -25.29 -4.28
N PRO A 11 -2.69 -24.47 -4.47
CA PRO A 11 -3.31 -23.67 -3.41
C PRO A 11 -3.93 -24.54 -2.30
N HIS A 12 -4.13 -25.85 -2.50
CA HIS A 12 -4.60 -26.79 -1.46
C HIS A 12 -3.69 -26.87 -0.24
N ILE A 13 -2.41 -26.46 -0.33
CA ILE A 13 -1.53 -26.36 0.83
C ILE A 13 -2.07 -25.36 1.89
N LEU A 14 -2.87 -24.39 1.47
CA LEU A 14 -3.52 -23.41 2.36
C LEU A 14 -4.54 -24.08 3.30
N GLU A 15 -5.10 -25.21 2.89
CA GLU A 15 -6.05 -26.00 3.66
C GLU A 15 -5.38 -26.89 4.71
N THR A 16 -4.21 -27.47 4.40
CA THR A 16 -3.62 -28.56 5.18
C THR A 16 -2.39 -28.18 5.99
N ALA A 17 -1.55 -27.28 5.48
CA ALA A 17 -0.29 -26.96 6.15
C ALA A 17 -0.49 -26.18 7.47
N PRO A 18 0.46 -26.30 8.42
CA PRO A 18 0.45 -25.54 9.67
C PRO A 18 0.44 -24.03 9.39
N ILE A 19 -0.44 -23.27 10.07
CA ILE A 19 -0.65 -21.84 9.82
C ILE A 19 0.63 -21.02 10.02
N GLY A 20 1.45 -21.35 11.03
CA GLY A 20 2.73 -20.65 11.23
C GLY A 20 3.67 -20.76 10.03
N LYS A 21 3.76 -21.96 9.40
CA LYS A 21 4.55 -22.18 8.19
C LYS A 21 4.00 -21.42 7.00
N LEU A 22 2.67 -21.40 6.83
CA LEU A 22 2.01 -20.64 5.78
C LEU A 22 2.25 -19.14 5.94
N LEU A 23 2.10 -18.59 7.16
CA LEU A 23 2.37 -17.18 7.42
C LEU A 23 3.81 -16.81 7.07
N LEU A 24 4.80 -17.61 7.48
CA LEU A 24 6.18 -17.34 7.09
C LEU A 24 6.37 -17.39 5.56
N GLN A 25 5.77 -18.37 4.90
CA GLN A 25 5.89 -18.55 3.45
C GLN A 25 5.25 -17.43 2.63
N TYR A 26 4.15 -16.84 3.11
CA TYR A 26 3.40 -15.82 2.40
C TYR A 26 3.75 -14.40 2.86
N SER A 27 3.96 -14.20 4.17
CA SER A 27 4.20 -12.85 4.72
C SER A 27 5.65 -12.39 4.52
N ILE A 28 6.66 -13.27 4.70
CA ILE A 28 8.05 -12.85 4.51
C ILE A 28 8.30 -12.32 3.10
N PRO A 29 7.91 -13.01 2.00
CA PRO A 29 8.05 -12.45 0.66
C PRO A 29 7.32 -11.12 0.47
N ALA A 30 6.13 -10.99 1.03
CA ALA A 30 5.35 -9.75 0.92
C ALA A 30 6.00 -8.59 1.69
N ILE A 31 6.49 -8.85 2.91
CA ILE A 31 7.23 -7.85 3.72
C ILE A 31 8.48 -7.38 2.98
N ILE A 32 9.29 -8.31 2.45
CA ILE A 32 10.49 -7.98 1.68
C ILE A 32 10.11 -7.10 0.48
N ALA A 33 9.10 -7.49 -0.30
CA ALA A 33 8.66 -6.72 -1.45
C ALA A 33 8.22 -5.30 -1.07
N MET A 34 7.42 -5.14 -0.01
CA MET A 34 6.95 -3.83 0.46
C MET A 34 8.08 -2.95 0.98
N THR A 35 8.99 -3.52 1.79
CA THR A 35 10.13 -2.80 2.34
C THR A 35 11.07 -2.34 1.24
N VAL A 36 11.41 -3.21 0.29
CA VAL A 36 12.29 -2.87 -0.84
C VAL A 36 11.65 -1.81 -1.75
N THR A 37 10.34 -1.90 -1.98
CA THR A 37 9.62 -0.87 -2.76
C THR A 37 9.62 0.49 -2.03
N SER A 38 9.52 0.50 -0.70
CA SER A 38 9.59 1.74 0.07
C SER A 38 10.99 2.37 0.02
N LEU A 39 12.04 1.56 0.16
CA LEU A 39 13.43 2.02 0.03
C LEU A 39 13.72 2.53 -1.38
N TYR A 40 13.23 1.86 -2.40
CA TYR A 40 13.35 2.30 -3.78
C TYR A 40 12.80 3.71 -4.01
N ASN A 41 11.61 4.04 -3.47
CA ASN A 41 11.03 5.38 -3.63
C ASN A 41 11.93 6.49 -3.05
N ILE A 42 12.67 6.17 -1.97
CA ILE A 42 13.64 7.09 -1.37
C ILE A 42 14.84 7.27 -2.31
N ILE A 43 15.39 6.16 -2.83
CA ILE A 43 16.54 6.19 -3.74
C ILE A 43 16.23 6.93 -5.04
N ASP A 44 15.03 6.70 -5.61
CA ASP A 44 14.57 7.37 -6.82
C ASP A 44 14.50 8.90 -6.62
N SER A 45 13.98 9.34 -5.47
CA SER A 45 13.97 10.76 -5.11
C SER A 45 15.38 11.35 -4.96
N ILE A 46 16.34 10.57 -4.44
CA ILE A 46 17.75 10.97 -4.33
C ILE A 46 18.37 11.12 -5.73
N PHE A 47 18.13 10.18 -6.64
CA PHE A 47 18.65 10.25 -8.01
C PHE A 47 18.12 11.47 -8.76
N ILE A 48 16.84 11.77 -8.63
CA ILE A 48 16.23 12.97 -9.25
C ILE A 48 16.84 14.23 -8.65
N GLY A 49 17.02 14.28 -7.32
CA GLY A 49 17.57 15.44 -6.64
C GLY A 49 19.01 15.76 -7.04
N HIS A 50 19.87 14.78 -7.06
CA HIS A 50 21.30 14.97 -7.40
C HIS A 50 21.52 15.08 -8.91
N GLY A 51 20.74 14.34 -9.72
CA GLY A 51 20.95 14.28 -11.17
C GLY A 51 20.30 15.44 -11.94
N ILE A 52 19.25 16.09 -11.39
CA ILE A 52 18.45 17.06 -12.13
C ILE A 52 18.37 18.39 -11.39
N GLY A 53 18.23 18.35 -10.06
CA GLY A 53 18.21 19.54 -9.21
C GLY A 53 16.91 19.77 -8.44
N PRO A 54 16.86 20.83 -7.60
CA PRO A 54 15.77 21.04 -6.64
C PRO A 54 14.41 21.34 -7.28
N LEU A 55 14.36 22.00 -8.44
CA LEU A 55 13.12 22.26 -9.15
C LEU A 55 12.45 20.98 -9.66
N ALA A 56 13.26 19.98 -10.04
CA ALA A 56 12.73 18.68 -10.45
C ALA A 56 12.12 17.91 -9.27
N ILE A 57 12.72 17.98 -8.06
CA ILE A 57 12.14 17.40 -6.84
C ILE A 57 10.81 18.07 -6.53
N SER A 58 10.75 19.41 -6.63
CA SER A 58 9.51 20.16 -6.41
C SER A 58 8.44 19.79 -7.44
N GLY A 59 8.82 19.66 -8.72
CA GLY A 59 7.94 19.16 -9.78
C GLY A 59 7.45 17.74 -9.52
N LEU A 60 8.32 16.83 -9.10
CA LEU A 60 7.95 15.47 -8.72
C LEU A 60 6.98 15.44 -7.53
N ALA A 61 7.21 16.29 -6.51
CA ALA A 61 6.34 16.35 -5.34
C ALA A 61 4.89 16.72 -5.71
N LEU A 62 4.72 17.61 -6.70
CA LEU A 62 3.40 17.99 -7.23
C LEU A 62 2.67 16.82 -7.93
N THR A 63 3.40 15.82 -8.40
CA THR A 63 2.79 14.64 -9.04
C THR A 63 2.32 13.59 -8.05
N PHE A 64 2.73 13.62 -6.78
CA PHE A 64 2.37 12.60 -5.77
C PHE A 64 0.86 12.36 -5.62
N PRO A 65 -0.01 13.38 -5.60
CA PRO A 65 -1.46 13.13 -5.53
C PRO A 65 -1.97 12.31 -6.71
N LEU A 66 -1.50 12.60 -7.93
CA LEU A 66 -1.86 11.85 -9.12
C LEU A 66 -1.31 10.42 -9.08
N MET A 67 -0.06 10.23 -8.66
CA MET A 67 0.56 8.92 -8.49
C MET A 67 -0.20 8.07 -7.45
N ASN A 68 -0.60 8.68 -6.33
CA ASN A 68 -1.42 8.00 -5.32
C ASN A 68 -2.78 7.60 -5.88
N LEU A 69 -3.37 8.39 -6.76
CA LEU A 69 -4.63 8.06 -7.41
C LEU A 69 -4.47 6.87 -8.38
N VAL A 70 -3.38 6.82 -9.16
CA VAL A 70 -3.02 5.65 -9.98
C VAL A 70 -2.91 4.40 -9.09
N ILE A 71 -2.15 4.48 -8.00
CA ILE A 71 -1.98 3.37 -7.04
C ILE A 71 -3.34 2.97 -6.43
N ALA A 72 -4.20 3.92 -6.11
CA ALA A 72 -5.53 3.65 -5.56
C ALA A 72 -6.36 2.78 -6.51
N PHE A 73 -6.44 3.12 -7.79
CA PHE A 73 -7.17 2.32 -8.79
C PHE A 73 -6.49 0.96 -9.04
N CYS A 74 -5.15 0.92 -9.14
CA CYS A 74 -4.41 -0.34 -9.28
C CYS A 74 -4.68 -1.30 -8.11
N THR A 75 -4.66 -0.78 -6.87
CA THR A 75 -4.91 -1.58 -5.67
C THR A 75 -6.39 -1.96 -5.55
N GLN A 76 -7.31 -1.12 -5.98
CA GLN A 76 -8.73 -1.46 -6.03
C GLN A 76 -8.97 -2.73 -6.84
N ILE A 77 -8.45 -2.77 -8.06
CA ILE A 77 -8.64 -3.92 -8.96
C ILE A 77 -7.79 -5.11 -8.47
N GLY A 78 -6.52 -4.87 -8.13
CA GLY A 78 -5.57 -5.91 -7.77
C GLY A 78 -5.91 -6.62 -6.47
N VAL A 79 -6.15 -5.88 -5.40
CA VAL A 79 -6.44 -6.44 -4.08
C VAL A 79 -7.85 -7.02 -4.02
N GLY A 80 -8.83 -6.36 -4.68
CA GLY A 80 -10.18 -6.90 -4.84
C GLY A 80 -10.17 -8.22 -5.59
N GLY A 81 -9.47 -8.28 -6.72
CA GLY A 81 -9.30 -9.50 -7.51
C GLY A 81 -8.58 -10.62 -6.75
N ALA A 82 -7.53 -10.27 -6.00
CA ALA A 82 -6.79 -11.21 -5.14
C ALA A 82 -7.68 -11.86 -4.07
N ALA A 83 -8.48 -11.07 -3.35
CA ALA A 83 -9.37 -11.57 -2.31
C ALA A 83 -10.45 -12.50 -2.90
N ILE A 84 -11.12 -12.07 -3.98
CA ILE A 84 -12.18 -12.86 -4.63
C ILE A 84 -11.61 -14.15 -5.24
N SER A 85 -10.42 -14.11 -5.87
CA SER A 85 -9.73 -15.31 -6.36
C SER A 85 -9.46 -16.32 -5.24
N SER A 86 -8.94 -15.86 -4.09
CA SER A 86 -8.66 -16.72 -2.94
C SER A 86 -9.92 -17.41 -2.39
N ILE A 87 -11.03 -16.69 -2.31
CA ILE A 87 -12.33 -17.22 -1.84
C ILE A 87 -12.85 -18.29 -2.80
N TYR A 88 -12.81 -18.08 -4.12
CA TYR A 88 -13.26 -19.08 -5.08
C TYR A 88 -12.36 -20.31 -5.11
N LEU A 89 -11.04 -20.14 -4.96
CA LEU A 89 -10.11 -21.26 -4.80
C LEU A 89 -10.43 -22.11 -3.55
N GLY A 90 -10.78 -21.46 -2.44
CA GLY A 90 -11.23 -22.15 -1.23
C GLY A 90 -12.52 -22.94 -1.42
N ARG A 91 -13.44 -22.44 -2.25
CA ARG A 91 -14.67 -23.14 -2.64
C ARG A 91 -14.45 -24.24 -3.68
N LYS A 92 -13.20 -24.48 -4.08
CA LYS A 92 -12.83 -25.43 -5.15
C LYS A 92 -13.49 -25.11 -6.51
N ASP A 93 -13.81 -23.82 -6.74
CA ASP A 93 -14.39 -23.32 -7.98
C ASP A 93 -13.31 -22.64 -8.83
N ASP A 94 -12.44 -23.48 -9.40
CA ASP A 94 -11.29 -23.03 -10.21
C ASP A 94 -11.72 -22.28 -11.46
N ASN A 95 -12.90 -22.59 -11.97
CA ASN A 95 -13.45 -21.90 -13.16
C ASN A 95 -13.76 -20.44 -12.82
N LYS A 96 -14.45 -20.18 -11.69
CA LYS A 96 -14.70 -18.81 -11.25
C LYS A 96 -13.42 -18.08 -10.85
N ALA A 97 -12.45 -18.76 -10.22
CA ALA A 97 -11.15 -18.14 -9.95
C ALA A 97 -10.43 -17.74 -11.25
N THR A 98 -10.52 -18.56 -12.30
CA THR A 98 -10.01 -18.23 -13.65
C THR A 98 -10.77 -17.05 -14.27
N GLU A 99 -12.09 -17.00 -14.14
CA GLU A 99 -12.90 -15.86 -14.59
C GLU A 99 -12.49 -14.56 -13.88
N VAL A 100 -12.21 -14.59 -12.58
CA VAL A 100 -11.70 -13.42 -11.84
C VAL A 100 -10.38 -12.93 -12.43
N LEU A 101 -9.42 -13.83 -12.75
CA LEU A 101 -8.16 -13.47 -13.39
C LEU A 101 -8.38 -12.73 -14.71
N HIS A 102 -9.27 -13.21 -15.58
CA HIS A 102 -9.59 -12.56 -16.86
C HIS A 102 -10.29 -11.21 -16.66
N ASN A 103 -11.20 -11.12 -15.68
CA ASN A 103 -11.85 -9.85 -15.37
C ASN A 103 -10.87 -8.82 -14.82
N VAL A 104 -9.90 -9.23 -13.96
CA VAL A 104 -8.82 -8.34 -13.49
C VAL A 104 -7.97 -7.85 -14.64
N LEU A 105 -7.55 -8.75 -15.56
CA LEU A 105 -6.79 -8.37 -16.76
C LEU A 105 -7.51 -7.28 -17.55
N PHE A 106 -8.81 -7.53 -17.87
CA PHE A 106 -9.60 -6.60 -18.65
C PHE A 106 -9.84 -5.26 -17.94
N LEU A 107 -10.17 -5.31 -16.64
CA LEU A 107 -10.38 -4.11 -15.84
C LEU A 107 -9.10 -3.26 -15.73
N CYS A 108 -7.93 -3.89 -15.59
CA CYS A 108 -6.65 -3.18 -15.59
C CYS A 108 -6.39 -2.46 -16.92
N ILE A 109 -6.71 -3.10 -18.06
CA ILE A 109 -6.56 -2.48 -19.38
C ILE A 109 -7.52 -1.30 -19.51
N VAL A 110 -8.82 -1.52 -19.26
CA VAL A 110 -9.83 -0.47 -19.42
C VAL A 110 -9.58 0.70 -18.46
N ALA A 111 -9.38 0.41 -17.19
CA ALA A 111 -9.11 1.46 -16.19
C ALA A 111 -7.79 2.19 -16.49
N GLY A 112 -6.75 1.48 -16.91
CA GLY A 112 -5.46 2.07 -17.29
C GLY A 112 -5.58 3.00 -18.50
N ILE A 113 -6.34 2.61 -19.54
CA ILE A 113 -6.60 3.46 -20.69
C ILE A 113 -7.48 4.65 -20.30
N CYS A 114 -8.62 4.41 -19.66
CA CYS A 114 -9.58 5.48 -19.31
C CYS A 114 -8.92 6.52 -18.39
N PHE A 115 -8.30 6.06 -17.29
CA PHE A 115 -7.63 6.97 -16.36
C PHE A 115 -6.45 7.67 -17.03
N GLY A 116 -5.61 6.93 -17.77
CA GLY A 116 -4.45 7.49 -18.46
C GLY A 116 -4.83 8.55 -19.47
N SER A 117 -5.81 8.27 -20.35
CA SER A 117 -6.27 9.21 -21.38
C SER A 117 -6.94 10.45 -20.78
N LEU A 118 -7.83 10.26 -19.80
CA LEU A 118 -8.53 11.37 -19.14
C LEU A 118 -7.54 12.29 -18.43
N THR A 119 -6.64 11.72 -17.62
CA THR A 119 -5.62 12.50 -16.90
C THR A 119 -4.62 13.14 -17.86
N TYR A 120 -4.25 12.48 -18.96
CA TYR A 120 -3.35 13.05 -19.97
C TYR A 120 -3.96 14.27 -20.66
N TYR A 121 -5.27 14.22 -20.94
CA TYR A 121 -5.98 15.32 -21.59
C TYR A 121 -6.06 16.58 -20.71
N PHE A 122 -6.32 16.40 -19.40
CA PHE A 122 -6.43 17.51 -18.43
C PHE A 122 -5.16 17.69 -17.59
N LEU A 123 -4.00 17.21 -18.06
CA LEU A 123 -2.79 17.14 -17.23
C LEU A 123 -2.34 18.50 -16.73
N ASP A 124 -2.31 19.50 -17.60
CA ASP A 124 -1.81 20.83 -17.26
C ASP A 124 -2.73 21.53 -16.26
N GLU A 125 -4.04 21.46 -16.46
CA GLU A 125 -5.06 22.01 -15.56
C GLU A 125 -4.98 21.35 -14.17
N ILE A 126 -4.80 20.04 -14.13
CA ILE A 126 -4.67 19.31 -12.87
C ILE A 126 -3.38 19.70 -12.15
N LEU A 127 -2.24 19.81 -12.85
CA LEU A 127 -0.97 20.19 -12.23
C LEU A 127 -1.01 21.64 -11.71
N ILE A 128 -1.62 22.56 -12.45
CA ILE A 128 -1.83 23.95 -12.00
C ILE A 128 -2.73 23.99 -10.76
N PHE A 129 -3.83 23.22 -10.77
CA PHE A 129 -4.72 23.07 -9.60
C PHE A 129 -3.97 22.52 -8.37
N LEU A 130 -3.01 21.61 -8.58
CA LEU A 130 -2.15 21.08 -7.52
C LEU A 130 -1.05 22.04 -7.06
N GLY A 131 -0.96 23.24 -7.65
CA GLY A 131 -0.04 24.30 -7.23
C GLY A 131 1.24 24.38 -8.05
N ALA A 132 1.28 23.83 -9.27
CA ALA A 132 2.43 23.97 -10.15
C ALA A 132 2.64 25.43 -10.55
N SER A 133 3.86 25.94 -10.37
CA SER A 133 4.33 27.23 -10.86
C SER A 133 4.87 27.10 -12.30
N GLU A 134 5.09 28.23 -12.98
CA GLU A 134 5.74 28.25 -14.30
C GLU A 134 7.09 27.53 -14.30
N ALA A 135 7.83 27.57 -13.18
CA ALA A 135 9.13 26.92 -13.05
C ALA A 135 9.05 25.40 -12.81
N THR A 136 8.03 24.91 -12.10
CA THR A 136 7.89 23.49 -11.72
C THR A 136 7.01 22.70 -12.68
N LEU A 137 6.08 23.36 -13.39
CA LEU A 137 5.14 22.74 -14.31
C LEU A 137 5.82 21.91 -15.42
N PRO A 138 6.92 22.36 -16.08
CA PRO A 138 7.58 21.56 -17.12
C PRO A 138 8.08 20.22 -16.59
N TYR A 139 8.67 20.19 -15.38
CA TYR A 139 9.18 18.95 -14.76
C TYR A 139 8.05 18.00 -14.40
N ALA A 140 7.00 18.50 -13.75
CA ALA A 140 5.83 17.68 -13.38
C ALA A 140 5.12 17.12 -14.62
N ARG A 141 4.95 17.95 -15.65
CA ARG A 141 4.35 17.58 -16.94
C ARG A 141 5.15 16.48 -17.64
N ASP A 142 6.45 16.67 -17.77
CA ASP A 142 7.35 15.74 -18.46
C ASP A 142 7.39 14.38 -17.79
N PHE A 143 7.41 14.34 -16.46
CA PHE A 143 7.33 13.13 -15.68
C PHE A 143 5.99 12.41 -15.90
N MET A 144 4.88 13.13 -15.67
CA MET A 144 3.56 12.53 -15.73
C MET A 144 3.15 12.08 -17.13
N LYS A 145 3.56 12.79 -18.19
CA LYS A 145 3.29 12.34 -19.56
C LYS A 145 3.82 10.93 -19.82
N VAL A 146 5.06 10.65 -19.42
CA VAL A 146 5.67 9.32 -19.59
C VAL A 146 4.94 8.28 -18.74
N ILE A 147 4.66 8.59 -17.47
CA ILE A 147 3.94 7.69 -16.57
C ILE A 147 2.54 7.35 -17.12
N LEU A 148 1.79 8.35 -17.58
CA LEU A 148 0.43 8.15 -18.12
C LEU A 148 0.41 7.34 -19.42
N MET A 149 1.41 7.50 -20.29
CA MET A 149 1.56 6.65 -21.49
C MET A 149 1.79 5.17 -21.10
N GLY A 150 2.55 4.91 -20.05
CA GLY A 150 2.80 3.57 -19.52
C GLY A 150 1.78 3.08 -18.50
N ASN A 151 0.70 3.82 -18.24
CA ASN A 151 -0.22 3.58 -17.14
C ASN A 151 -0.88 2.19 -17.20
N VAL A 152 -1.24 1.70 -18.38
CA VAL A 152 -1.79 0.35 -18.58
C VAL A 152 -0.82 -0.73 -18.07
N ILE A 153 0.50 -0.53 -18.28
CA ILE A 153 1.54 -1.44 -17.81
C ILE A 153 1.55 -1.49 -16.28
N SER A 154 1.47 -0.31 -15.62
CA SER A 154 1.41 -0.20 -14.17
C SER A 154 0.19 -0.92 -13.60
N PHE A 155 -1.00 -0.71 -14.18
CA PHE A 155 -2.24 -1.36 -13.78
C PHE A 155 -2.15 -2.87 -13.90
N LEU A 156 -1.68 -3.37 -15.05
CA LEU A 156 -1.52 -4.80 -15.29
C LEU A 156 -0.49 -5.44 -14.34
N PHE A 157 0.67 -4.80 -14.17
CA PHE A 157 1.72 -5.32 -13.30
C PHE A 157 1.23 -5.42 -11.85
N ILE A 158 0.72 -4.34 -11.28
CA ILE A 158 0.25 -4.31 -9.90
C ILE A 158 -0.96 -5.24 -9.71
N GLY A 159 -1.95 -5.16 -10.61
CA GLY A 159 -3.17 -5.95 -10.54
C GLY A 159 -2.89 -7.45 -10.58
N LEU A 160 -2.19 -7.92 -11.59
CA LEU A 160 -1.88 -9.34 -11.78
C LEU A 160 -0.88 -9.87 -10.73
N ASN A 161 0.08 -9.04 -10.27
CA ASN A 161 1.00 -9.43 -9.19
C ASN A 161 0.25 -9.77 -7.89
N ASN A 162 -0.77 -8.97 -7.52
CA ASN A 162 -1.61 -9.25 -6.36
C ASN A 162 -2.38 -10.57 -6.52
N VAL A 163 -2.95 -10.84 -7.70
CA VAL A 163 -3.62 -12.12 -7.98
C VAL A 163 -2.63 -13.28 -7.93
N MET A 164 -1.42 -13.15 -8.51
CA MET A 164 -0.38 -14.18 -8.47
C MET A 164 -0.01 -14.57 -7.03
N ARG A 165 0.13 -13.58 -6.14
CA ARG A 165 0.38 -13.81 -4.71
C ARG A 165 -0.76 -14.58 -4.06
N ALA A 166 -2.00 -14.19 -4.32
CA ALA A 166 -3.20 -14.76 -3.73
C ALA A 166 -3.51 -16.19 -4.20
N THR A 167 -3.02 -16.56 -5.37
CA THR A 167 -3.25 -17.87 -5.99
C THR A 167 -2.17 -18.91 -5.71
N GLY A 168 -1.29 -18.64 -4.72
CA GLY A 168 -0.34 -19.64 -4.23
C GLY A 168 1.12 -19.39 -4.61
N TYR A 169 1.45 -18.25 -5.24
CA TYR A 169 2.81 -17.97 -5.72
C TYR A 169 3.45 -16.69 -5.13
N PRO A 170 3.48 -16.54 -3.77
CA PRO A 170 3.98 -15.32 -3.13
C PRO A 170 5.45 -15.04 -3.43
N GLN A 171 6.28 -16.09 -3.55
CA GLN A 171 7.69 -15.95 -3.90
C GLN A 171 7.91 -15.42 -5.33
N LYS A 172 7.13 -15.90 -6.30
CA LYS A 172 7.19 -15.39 -7.67
C LYS A 172 6.73 -13.94 -7.76
N ALA A 173 5.71 -13.56 -6.97
CA ALA A 173 5.23 -12.19 -6.86
C ALA A 173 6.30 -11.27 -6.23
N MET A 174 6.98 -11.72 -5.18
CA MET A 174 8.13 -11.00 -4.60
C MET A 174 9.25 -10.83 -5.63
N LEU A 175 9.66 -11.91 -6.30
CA LEU A 175 10.75 -11.86 -7.28
C LEU A 175 10.45 -10.90 -8.44
N SER A 176 9.19 -10.84 -8.92
CA SER A 176 8.81 -9.85 -9.94
C SER A 176 8.93 -8.41 -9.43
N SER A 177 8.58 -8.15 -8.18
CA SER A 177 8.74 -6.82 -7.56
C SER A 177 10.22 -6.46 -7.36
N LEU A 178 11.03 -7.41 -6.88
CA LEU A 178 12.48 -7.20 -6.74
C LEU A 178 13.17 -6.97 -8.09
N LEU A 179 12.77 -7.72 -9.14
CA LEU A 179 13.23 -7.52 -10.50
C LEU A 179 12.93 -6.11 -10.99
N THR A 180 11.68 -5.66 -10.78
CA THR A 180 11.26 -4.31 -11.16
C THR A 180 12.11 -3.25 -10.46
N VAL A 181 12.32 -3.36 -9.15
CA VAL A 181 13.15 -2.41 -8.39
C VAL A 181 14.60 -2.44 -8.87
N GLY A 182 15.21 -3.64 -9.04
CA GLY A 182 16.59 -3.77 -9.49
C GLY A 182 16.80 -3.20 -10.90
N VAL A 183 15.92 -3.51 -11.85
CA VAL A 183 15.96 -2.96 -13.21
C VAL A 183 15.78 -1.45 -13.19
N ASN A 184 14.86 -0.93 -12.36
CA ASN A 184 14.64 0.50 -12.26
C ASN A 184 15.87 1.24 -11.75
N LEU A 185 16.53 0.77 -10.68
CA LEU A 185 17.74 1.40 -10.14
C LEU A 185 18.84 1.50 -11.21
N VAL A 186 19.02 0.46 -12.00
CA VAL A 186 20.01 0.46 -13.09
C VAL A 186 19.61 1.42 -14.21
N LEU A 187 18.37 1.33 -14.69
CA LEU A 187 17.88 2.17 -15.80
C LEU A 187 17.79 3.64 -15.42
N ALA A 188 17.32 3.95 -14.20
CA ALA A 188 17.25 5.33 -13.73
C ALA A 188 18.64 5.96 -13.66
N SER A 189 19.64 5.23 -13.14
CA SER A 189 21.04 5.69 -13.13
C SER A 189 21.55 5.97 -14.52
N ILE A 190 21.30 5.09 -15.50
CA ILE A 190 21.76 5.23 -16.87
C ILE A 190 21.04 6.42 -17.55
N PHE A 191 19.73 6.52 -17.42
CA PHE A 191 18.95 7.53 -18.13
C PHE A 191 19.12 8.95 -17.56
N ILE A 192 19.31 9.06 -16.24
CA ILE A 192 19.50 10.36 -15.59
C ILE A 192 20.95 10.82 -15.75
N PHE A 193 21.94 9.99 -15.40
CA PHE A 193 23.33 10.43 -15.29
C PHE A 193 24.13 10.25 -16.57
N TYR A 194 23.89 9.16 -17.34
CA TYR A 194 24.67 8.90 -18.57
C TYR A 194 24.02 9.52 -19.81
N PHE A 195 22.70 9.33 -20.01
CA PHE A 195 22.01 9.91 -21.17
C PHE A 195 21.52 11.33 -20.96
N GLY A 196 21.47 11.82 -19.72
CA GLY A 196 21.02 13.19 -19.43
C GLY A 196 19.53 13.45 -19.73
N TRP A 197 18.68 12.40 -19.74
CA TRP A 197 17.25 12.53 -20.05
C TRP A 197 16.45 13.23 -18.94
N GLY A 198 17.10 13.60 -17.82
CA GLY A 198 16.48 14.29 -16.72
C GLY A 198 15.30 13.52 -16.14
N ILE A 199 14.22 14.26 -15.80
CA ILE A 199 13.04 13.67 -15.14
C ILE A 199 12.27 12.70 -16.05
N ARG A 200 12.32 12.90 -17.37
CA ARG A 200 11.77 11.92 -18.34
C ARG A 200 12.49 10.60 -18.25
N GLY A 201 13.81 10.63 -18.00
CA GLY A 201 14.62 9.42 -17.82
C GLY A 201 14.17 8.60 -16.60
N ALA A 202 13.89 9.25 -15.46
CA ALA A 202 13.35 8.60 -14.27
C ALA A 202 12.00 7.94 -14.55
N ALA A 203 11.06 8.65 -15.18
CA ALA A 203 9.75 8.13 -15.54
C ALA A 203 9.85 6.95 -16.53
N THR A 204 10.73 7.05 -17.54
CA THR A 204 10.95 5.98 -18.53
C THR A 204 11.54 4.74 -17.87
N ALA A 205 12.51 4.89 -16.96
CA ALA A 205 13.06 3.79 -16.17
C ALA A 205 11.97 3.07 -15.37
N THR A 206 11.05 3.81 -14.76
CA THR A 206 9.92 3.26 -14.01
C THR A 206 9.01 2.41 -14.90
N ILE A 207 8.60 2.90 -16.07
CA ILE A 207 7.71 2.14 -16.96
C ILE A 207 8.42 0.92 -17.57
N LEU A 208 9.69 1.04 -17.98
CA LEU A 208 10.44 -0.08 -18.53
C LEU A 208 10.68 -1.17 -17.48
N SER A 209 10.99 -0.79 -16.25
CA SER A 209 11.16 -1.76 -15.16
C SER A 209 9.86 -2.49 -14.83
N GLN A 210 8.72 -1.77 -14.79
CA GLN A 210 7.39 -2.38 -14.62
C GLN A 210 7.04 -3.28 -15.82
N THR A 211 7.48 -2.94 -17.02
CA THR A 211 7.31 -3.81 -18.20
C THR A 211 8.05 -5.13 -18.03
N CYS A 212 9.28 -5.12 -17.53
CA CYS A 212 10.03 -6.34 -17.22
C CYS A 212 9.31 -7.19 -16.14
N GLY A 213 8.81 -6.54 -15.08
CA GLY A 213 8.00 -7.21 -14.06
C GLY A 213 6.69 -7.79 -14.61
N LEU A 214 6.02 -7.05 -15.50
CA LEU A 214 4.79 -7.52 -16.17
C LEU A 214 5.07 -8.75 -17.05
N PHE A 215 6.15 -8.76 -17.82
CA PHE A 215 6.53 -9.95 -18.60
C PHE A 215 6.73 -11.19 -17.72
N TRP A 216 7.36 -11.03 -16.54
CA TRP A 216 7.48 -12.12 -15.57
C TRP A 216 6.13 -12.64 -15.11
N VAL A 217 5.21 -11.74 -14.76
CA VAL A 217 3.85 -12.10 -14.29
C VAL A 217 3.02 -12.72 -15.41
N LEU A 218 3.06 -12.16 -16.62
CA LEU A 218 2.35 -12.71 -17.79
C LEU A 218 2.88 -14.09 -18.15
N LYS A 219 4.21 -14.31 -18.19
CA LYS A 219 4.83 -15.63 -18.41
C LYS A 219 4.28 -16.67 -17.42
N HIS A 220 4.07 -16.28 -16.15
CA HIS A 220 3.48 -17.15 -15.16
C HIS A 220 2.04 -17.54 -15.52
N PHE A 221 1.18 -16.58 -15.86
CA PHE A 221 -0.24 -16.84 -16.17
C PHE A 221 -0.49 -17.44 -17.55
N PHE A 222 0.43 -17.32 -18.48
CA PHE A 222 0.38 -18.03 -19.77
C PHE A 222 0.90 -19.48 -19.67
N SER A 223 1.60 -19.84 -18.60
CA SER A 223 2.11 -21.19 -18.39
C SER A 223 1.00 -22.11 -17.88
N SER A 224 0.82 -23.26 -18.52
CA SER A 224 -0.09 -24.31 -18.06
C SER A 224 0.33 -24.94 -16.71
N SER A 225 1.56 -24.66 -16.22
CA SER A 225 2.01 -25.06 -14.90
C SER A 225 1.42 -24.19 -13.76
N SER A 226 0.79 -23.07 -14.09
CA SER A 226 0.09 -22.25 -13.12
C SER A 226 -1.28 -22.86 -12.80
N TYR A 227 -1.66 -22.84 -11.52
CA TYR A 227 -2.93 -23.43 -11.07
C TYR A 227 -4.14 -22.76 -11.74
N ILE A 228 -4.17 -21.42 -11.75
CA ILE A 228 -5.04 -20.64 -12.64
C ILE A 228 -4.20 -19.97 -13.70
N HIS A 229 -4.64 -20.05 -14.95
CA HIS A 229 -3.95 -19.50 -16.11
C HIS A 229 -4.94 -18.96 -17.13
N PHE A 230 -4.46 -18.17 -18.09
CA PHE A 230 -5.31 -17.65 -19.15
C PHE A 230 -5.79 -18.77 -20.05
N LYS A 231 -7.12 -18.95 -20.13
CA LYS A 231 -7.80 -19.94 -20.96
C LYS A 231 -8.59 -19.26 -22.06
N ARG A 232 -8.63 -19.85 -23.25
CA ARG A 232 -9.52 -19.40 -24.32
C ARG A 232 -10.99 -19.61 -23.90
N GLY A 233 -11.87 -18.66 -24.23
CA GLY A 233 -13.32 -18.74 -23.90
C GLY A 233 -13.76 -17.96 -22.66
N TYR A 234 -12.83 -17.36 -21.89
CA TYR A 234 -13.16 -16.56 -20.71
C TYR A 234 -13.02 -15.04 -20.93
N TYR A 235 -13.06 -14.58 -22.20
CA TYR A 235 -12.86 -13.17 -22.58
C TYR A 235 -14.16 -12.34 -22.49
N TYR A 236 -14.91 -12.49 -21.40
CA TYR A 236 -16.12 -11.72 -21.17
C TYR A 236 -16.15 -11.15 -19.75
N LEU A 237 -16.68 -9.93 -19.63
CA LEU A 237 -16.88 -9.28 -18.34
C LEU A 237 -18.14 -9.85 -17.67
N ARG A 238 -17.97 -10.39 -16.49
CA ARG A 238 -19.09 -10.76 -15.61
C ARG A 238 -19.38 -9.65 -14.63
N ILE A 239 -20.45 -8.91 -14.82
CA ILE A 239 -20.84 -7.77 -13.96
C ILE A 239 -20.83 -8.14 -12.48
N LYS A 240 -21.27 -9.36 -12.10
CA LYS A 240 -21.24 -9.83 -10.71
C LYS A 240 -19.82 -9.95 -10.15
N ILE A 241 -18.86 -10.43 -10.94
CA ILE A 241 -17.46 -10.54 -10.57
C ILE A 241 -16.82 -9.15 -10.50
N VAL A 242 -17.09 -8.32 -11.50
CA VAL A 242 -16.63 -6.93 -11.52
C VAL A 242 -17.10 -6.17 -10.29
N ALA A 243 -18.40 -6.24 -9.99
CA ALA A 243 -18.97 -5.61 -8.79
C ALA A 243 -18.32 -6.12 -7.48
N ALA A 244 -18.05 -7.43 -7.39
CA ALA A 244 -17.36 -8.00 -6.23
C ALA A 244 -15.91 -7.49 -6.10
N ILE A 245 -15.15 -7.43 -7.21
CA ILE A 245 -13.79 -6.89 -7.24
C ILE A 245 -13.79 -5.42 -6.78
N PHE A 246 -14.62 -4.57 -7.38
CA PHE A 246 -14.71 -3.16 -7.01
C PHE A 246 -15.16 -2.97 -5.57
N SER A 247 -16.15 -3.73 -5.11
CA SER A 247 -16.66 -3.66 -3.74
C SER A 247 -15.57 -3.96 -2.71
N VAL A 248 -14.84 -5.06 -2.86
CA VAL A 248 -13.78 -5.46 -1.92
C VAL A 248 -12.56 -4.54 -2.03
N GLY A 249 -12.23 -4.10 -3.24
CA GLY A 249 -11.13 -3.19 -3.50
C GLY A 249 -11.42 -1.72 -3.12
N MET A 250 -12.67 -1.37 -2.79
CA MET A 250 -13.03 0.00 -2.42
C MET A 250 -12.33 0.47 -1.13
N ALA A 251 -12.09 -0.43 -0.18
CA ALA A 251 -11.40 -0.06 1.07
C ALA A 251 -9.98 0.45 0.81
N PRO A 252 -9.06 -0.30 0.15
CA PRO A 252 -7.73 0.21 -0.16
C PRO A 252 -7.75 1.41 -1.11
N PHE A 253 -8.71 1.50 -2.03
CA PHE A 253 -8.91 2.69 -2.87
C PHE A 253 -9.14 3.93 -2.02
N LEU A 254 -10.14 3.90 -1.15
CA LEU A 254 -10.50 5.04 -0.30
C LEU A 254 -9.39 5.40 0.69
N ILE A 255 -8.66 4.41 1.22
CA ILE A 255 -7.49 4.67 2.08
C ILE A 255 -6.46 5.52 1.33
N ASN A 256 -6.10 5.15 0.10
CA ASN A 256 -5.10 5.89 -0.68
C ASN A 256 -5.58 7.30 -1.06
N VAL A 257 -6.85 7.45 -1.44
CA VAL A 257 -7.44 8.75 -1.77
C VAL A 257 -7.50 9.66 -0.53
N CYS A 258 -7.98 9.13 0.59
CA CYS A 258 -8.08 9.91 1.83
C CYS A 258 -6.71 10.26 2.41
N ALA A 259 -5.71 9.38 2.28
CA ALA A 259 -4.37 9.64 2.79
C ALA A 259 -3.76 10.93 2.23
N ALA A 260 -3.94 11.19 0.94
CA ALA A 260 -3.46 12.43 0.31
C ALA A 260 -4.15 13.68 0.90
N ALA A 261 -5.47 13.64 1.07
CA ALA A 261 -6.24 14.75 1.66
C ALA A 261 -5.85 15.00 3.13
N ILE A 262 -5.65 13.93 3.90
CA ILE A 262 -5.30 14.04 5.31
C ILE A 262 -3.91 14.64 5.51
N VAL A 263 -2.92 14.26 4.69
CA VAL A 263 -1.58 14.87 4.77
C VAL A 263 -1.65 16.39 4.61
N ILE A 264 -2.52 16.90 3.72
CA ILE A 264 -2.73 18.34 3.53
C ILE A 264 -3.28 18.98 4.82
N VAL A 265 -4.32 18.37 5.42
CA VAL A 265 -4.94 18.89 6.65
C VAL A 265 -3.97 18.85 7.81
N VAL A 266 -3.23 17.75 7.99
CA VAL A 266 -2.24 17.59 9.05
C VAL A 266 -1.11 18.63 8.90
N ASN A 267 -0.57 18.80 7.68
CA ASN A 267 0.45 19.81 7.40
C ASN A 267 -0.05 21.24 7.68
N HIS A 268 -1.29 21.53 7.29
CA HIS A 268 -1.92 22.82 7.59
C HIS A 268 -2.03 23.06 9.10
N SER A 269 -2.46 22.05 9.86
CA SER A 269 -2.56 22.14 11.32
C SER A 269 -1.19 22.35 11.95
N PHE A 270 -0.15 21.60 11.55
CA PHE A 270 1.22 21.81 12.05
C PHE A 270 1.77 23.18 11.69
N LYS A 271 1.49 23.68 10.47
CA LYS A 271 1.90 25.02 10.06
C LYS A 271 1.26 26.09 10.94
N THR A 272 -0.04 25.98 11.20
CA THR A 272 -0.82 26.95 11.98
C THR A 272 -0.34 27.06 13.41
N TYR A 273 -0.04 25.93 14.07
CA TYR A 273 0.27 25.87 15.50
C TYR A 273 1.77 25.77 15.83
N GLY A 274 2.64 25.43 14.87
CA GLY A 274 4.05 25.18 15.12
C GLY A 274 5.00 25.69 14.04
N GLY A 275 4.47 26.33 12.97
CA GLY A 275 5.25 26.86 11.88
C GLY A 275 5.92 25.81 11.00
N ASP A 276 6.87 26.27 10.17
CA ASP A 276 7.53 25.41 9.18
C ASP A 276 8.40 24.31 9.82
N LEU A 277 8.97 24.59 10.99
CA LEU A 277 9.76 23.61 11.76
C LEU A 277 8.90 22.39 12.18
N ALA A 278 7.65 22.63 12.53
CA ALA A 278 6.71 21.56 12.92
C ALA A 278 6.31 20.67 11.75
N ILE A 279 6.19 21.23 10.54
CA ILE A 279 5.96 20.45 9.33
C ILE A 279 7.15 19.54 9.05
N GLY A 280 8.39 20.06 9.20
CA GLY A 280 9.60 19.27 9.07
C GLY A 280 9.67 18.13 10.09
N ALA A 281 9.35 18.41 11.36
CA ALA A 281 9.29 17.41 12.42
C ALA A 281 8.25 16.31 12.12
N TYR A 282 7.04 16.70 11.71
CA TYR A 282 6.03 15.73 11.27
C TYR A 282 6.49 14.90 10.07
N GLY A 283 7.18 15.50 9.11
CA GLY A 283 7.73 14.80 7.95
C GLY A 283 8.67 13.67 8.36
N ILE A 284 9.55 13.90 9.32
CA ILE A 284 10.46 12.87 9.88
C ILE A 284 9.66 11.77 10.59
N VAL A 285 8.74 12.15 11.48
CA VAL A 285 7.89 11.20 12.22
C VAL A 285 7.07 10.33 11.27
N ASN A 286 6.46 10.93 10.25
CA ASN A 286 5.65 10.21 9.26
C ASN A 286 6.49 9.21 8.43
N ARG A 287 7.74 9.53 8.09
CA ARG A 287 8.65 8.59 7.39
C ARG A 287 8.96 7.37 8.26
N ILE A 288 9.26 7.58 9.53
CA ILE A 288 9.51 6.51 10.51
C ILE A 288 8.25 5.63 10.65
N ALA A 289 7.08 6.24 10.86
CA ALA A 289 5.82 5.53 10.97
C ALA A 289 5.49 4.70 9.71
N THR A 290 5.74 5.24 8.52
CA THR A 290 5.51 4.56 7.25
C THR A 290 6.36 3.31 7.10
N LEU A 291 7.62 3.31 7.53
CA LEU A 291 8.49 2.14 7.48
C LEU A 291 7.90 0.96 8.27
N PHE A 292 7.43 1.19 9.49
CA PHE A 292 6.77 0.16 10.30
C PHE A 292 5.44 -0.29 9.68
N LEU A 293 4.65 0.64 9.16
CA LEU A 293 3.38 0.33 8.49
C LEU A 293 3.58 -0.54 7.25
N MET A 294 4.65 -0.34 6.47
CA MET A 294 4.94 -1.17 5.29
C MET A 294 5.19 -2.64 5.67
N VAL A 295 5.82 -2.89 6.81
CA VAL A 295 5.99 -4.25 7.34
C VAL A 295 4.62 -4.88 7.67
N ILE A 296 3.73 -4.13 8.32
CA ILE A 296 2.37 -4.62 8.65
C ILE A 296 1.53 -4.82 7.39
N ILE A 297 1.63 -3.94 6.40
CA ILE A 297 0.97 -4.12 5.10
C ILE A 297 1.47 -5.39 4.41
N GLY A 298 2.78 -5.64 4.42
CA GLY A 298 3.34 -6.90 3.90
C GLY A 298 2.81 -8.12 4.65
N LEU A 299 2.73 -8.06 5.98
CA LEU A 299 2.17 -9.12 6.82
C LEU A 299 0.70 -9.41 6.46
N THR A 300 -0.12 -8.37 6.32
CA THR A 300 -1.54 -8.52 5.96
C THR A 300 -1.76 -9.01 4.53
N GLN A 301 -0.90 -8.62 3.59
CA GLN A 301 -0.90 -9.17 2.23
C GLN A 301 -0.56 -10.66 2.20
N GLY A 302 0.28 -11.14 3.12
CA GLY A 302 0.54 -12.57 3.31
C GLY A 302 -0.62 -13.30 3.98
N MET A 303 -1.34 -12.65 4.89
CA MET A 303 -2.53 -13.18 5.55
C MET A 303 -3.70 -13.39 4.58
N GLN A 304 -3.88 -12.45 3.63
CA GLN A 304 -5.04 -12.38 2.74
C GLN A 304 -5.35 -13.71 2.01
N PRO A 305 -4.41 -14.38 1.31
CA PRO A 305 -4.69 -15.64 0.64
C PRO A 305 -5.03 -16.78 1.62
N ILE A 306 -4.40 -16.81 2.80
CA ILE A 306 -4.65 -17.85 3.80
C ILE A 306 -6.08 -17.72 4.36
N VAL A 307 -6.46 -16.51 4.75
CA VAL A 307 -7.79 -16.21 5.28
C VAL A 307 -8.85 -16.38 4.20
N GLY A 308 -8.64 -15.82 3.00
CA GLY A 308 -9.60 -15.87 1.90
C GLY A 308 -9.89 -17.29 1.46
N TYR A 309 -8.86 -18.12 1.30
CA TYR A 309 -9.00 -19.54 0.94
C TYR A 309 -9.78 -20.31 2.01
N ASN A 310 -9.32 -20.27 3.27
CA ASN A 310 -9.97 -21.03 4.35
C ASN A 310 -11.39 -20.53 4.64
N TYR A 311 -11.67 -19.25 4.45
CA TYR A 311 -13.03 -18.71 4.52
C TYR A 311 -13.92 -19.25 3.39
N GLY A 312 -13.39 -19.32 2.15
CA GLY A 312 -14.08 -19.93 1.02
C GLY A 312 -14.35 -21.44 1.19
N ALA A 313 -13.43 -22.13 1.86
CA ALA A 313 -13.54 -23.57 2.20
C ALA A 313 -14.35 -23.85 3.48
N GLU A 314 -14.90 -22.82 4.14
CA GLU A 314 -15.67 -22.90 5.38
C GLU A 314 -14.87 -23.44 6.59
N HIS A 315 -13.52 -23.38 6.53
CA HIS A 315 -12.63 -23.78 7.62
C HIS A 315 -12.44 -22.64 8.63
N PHE A 316 -13.49 -22.27 9.35
CA PHE A 316 -13.53 -21.09 10.23
C PHE A 316 -12.54 -21.14 11.38
N ASP A 317 -12.20 -22.33 11.90
CA ASP A 317 -11.18 -22.50 12.93
C ASP A 317 -9.80 -22.05 12.44
N ARG A 318 -9.44 -22.40 11.19
CA ARG A 318 -8.18 -21.96 10.58
C ARG A 318 -8.18 -20.45 10.31
N VAL A 319 -9.31 -19.90 9.90
CA VAL A 319 -9.50 -18.46 9.73
C VAL A 319 -9.25 -17.73 11.04
N ARG A 320 -9.88 -18.18 12.14
CA ARG A 320 -9.72 -17.62 13.48
C ARG A 320 -8.28 -17.75 13.99
N GLN A 321 -7.67 -18.92 13.84
CA GLN A 321 -6.28 -19.16 14.24
C GLN A 321 -5.31 -18.27 13.45
N THR A 322 -5.50 -18.11 12.15
CA THR A 322 -4.68 -17.21 11.31
C THR A 322 -4.79 -15.79 11.80
N LEU A 323 -6.01 -15.29 12.02
CA LEU A 323 -6.27 -13.93 12.50
C LEU A 323 -5.55 -13.65 13.83
N HIS A 324 -5.72 -14.54 14.85
CA HIS A 324 -5.09 -14.33 16.15
C HIS A 324 -3.57 -14.33 16.08
N ARG A 325 -2.97 -15.23 15.28
CA ARG A 325 -1.51 -15.26 15.09
C ARG A 325 -0.99 -13.99 14.41
N VAL A 326 -1.68 -13.54 13.38
CA VAL A 326 -1.28 -12.32 12.65
C VAL A 326 -1.43 -11.07 13.51
N ILE A 327 -2.51 -10.97 14.32
CA ILE A 327 -2.65 -9.88 15.31
C ILE A 327 -1.48 -9.93 16.31
N GLY A 328 -1.16 -11.10 16.86
CA GLY A 328 -0.03 -11.24 17.80
C GLY A 328 1.30 -10.79 17.20
N VAL A 329 1.61 -11.24 15.97
CA VAL A 329 2.84 -10.85 15.25
C VAL A 329 2.85 -9.34 14.95
N ALA A 330 1.73 -8.78 14.48
CA ALA A 330 1.62 -7.36 14.18
C ALA A 330 1.81 -6.49 15.43
N VAL A 331 1.14 -6.85 16.54
CA VAL A 331 1.30 -6.17 17.83
C VAL A 331 2.75 -6.26 18.30
N SER A 332 3.41 -7.43 18.21
CA SER A 332 4.81 -7.59 18.59
C SER A 332 5.75 -6.70 17.77
N ILE A 333 5.60 -6.68 16.44
CA ILE A 333 6.41 -5.84 15.54
C ILE A 333 6.22 -4.36 15.89
N MET A 334 4.98 -3.92 16.06
CA MET A 334 4.67 -2.52 16.36
C MET A 334 5.10 -2.13 17.78
N THR A 335 5.06 -3.08 18.74
CA THR A 335 5.59 -2.86 20.10
C THR A 335 7.11 -2.67 20.07
N ILE A 336 7.82 -3.49 19.28
CA ILE A 336 9.28 -3.31 19.09
C ILE A 336 9.55 -1.93 18.47
N GLY A 337 8.81 -1.54 17.45
CA GLY A 337 8.93 -0.22 16.82
C GLY A 337 8.68 0.93 17.82
N TRP A 338 7.65 0.80 18.64
CA TRP A 338 7.34 1.74 19.72
C TRP A 338 8.48 1.82 20.75
N LEU A 339 8.94 0.67 21.26
CA LEU A 339 10.03 0.63 22.24
C LEU A 339 11.33 1.23 21.72
N LEU A 340 11.72 0.92 20.48
CA LEU A 340 12.92 1.49 19.86
C LEU A 340 12.82 3.01 19.75
N SER A 341 11.66 3.52 19.33
CA SER A 341 11.45 4.96 19.16
C SER A 341 11.31 5.68 20.51
N GLU A 342 10.83 5.01 21.56
CA GLU A 342 10.75 5.57 22.91
C GLU A 342 12.13 5.62 23.59
N LEU A 343 12.93 4.56 23.43
CA LEU A 343 14.24 4.45 24.05
C LEU A 343 15.32 5.29 23.35
N PHE A 344 15.24 5.38 22.01
CA PHE A 344 16.26 6.03 21.17
C PHE A 344 15.72 7.12 20.24
N PRO A 345 14.81 8.02 20.69
CA PRO A 345 14.14 8.96 19.78
C PRO A 345 15.11 9.93 19.12
N ILE A 346 16.09 10.47 19.87
CA ILE A 346 17.07 11.42 19.36
C ILE A 346 17.99 10.76 18.32
N SER A 347 18.43 9.53 18.55
CA SER A 347 19.30 8.81 17.60
C SER A 347 18.56 8.49 16.30
N ILE A 348 17.28 8.09 16.39
CA ILE A 348 16.46 7.76 15.22
C ILE A 348 16.16 9.02 14.40
N VAL A 349 15.77 10.12 15.06
CA VAL A 349 15.49 11.39 14.38
C VAL A 349 16.77 12.01 13.82
N GLY A 350 17.90 11.93 14.55
CA GLY A 350 19.21 12.42 14.12
C GLY A 350 19.76 11.73 12.85
N MET A 351 19.21 10.58 12.44
CA MET A 351 19.52 9.99 11.13
C MET A 351 18.96 10.79 9.96
N PHE A 352 18.01 11.70 10.21
CA PHE A 352 17.32 12.47 9.16
C PHE A 352 17.73 13.95 9.12
N SER A 353 18.28 14.51 10.21
CA SER A 353 18.68 15.92 10.30
C SER A 353 19.74 16.14 11.36
N ASP A 354 20.63 17.13 11.12
CA ASP A 354 21.63 17.60 12.09
C ASP A 354 21.14 18.83 12.87
N ASP A 355 19.96 19.39 12.55
CA ASP A 355 19.38 20.56 13.22
C ASP A 355 18.85 20.18 14.60
N ALA A 356 19.43 20.75 15.65
CA ALA A 356 19.09 20.45 17.03
C ALA A 356 17.64 20.83 17.41
N ALA A 357 17.12 21.95 16.88
CA ALA A 357 15.77 22.43 17.16
C ALA A 357 14.73 21.51 16.50
N LEU A 358 14.96 21.14 15.24
CA LEU A 358 14.12 20.18 14.51
C LEU A 358 14.13 18.81 15.19
N ASN A 359 15.31 18.34 15.58
CA ASN A 359 15.47 17.04 16.26
C ASN A 359 14.77 17.01 17.62
N GLY A 360 14.80 18.09 18.38
CA GLY A 360 14.09 18.20 19.66
C GLY A 360 12.57 18.09 19.48
N LEU A 361 12.01 18.84 18.51
CA LEU A 361 10.58 18.84 18.23
C LEU A 361 10.12 17.49 17.64
N ALA A 362 10.89 16.94 16.69
CA ALA A 362 10.58 15.67 16.05
C ALA A 362 10.69 14.49 17.04
N SER A 363 11.64 14.50 17.98
CA SER A 363 11.77 13.47 19.01
C SER A 363 10.59 13.47 19.98
N SER A 364 10.15 14.65 20.41
CA SER A 364 8.95 14.79 21.25
C SER A 364 7.69 14.37 20.50
N GLY A 365 7.55 14.79 19.25
CA GLY A 365 6.43 14.41 18.39
C GLY A 365 6.41 12.91 18.09
N LEU A 366 7.57 12.29 17.88
CA LEU A 366 7.70 10.85 17.64
C LEU A 366 7.13 10.04 18.79
N ARG A 367 7.55 10.34 20.04
CA ARG A 367 7.05 9.66 21.25
C ARG A 367 5.54 9.69 21.36
N ILE A 368 4.93 10.86 21.10
CA ILE A 368 3.46 11.02 21.17
C ILE A 368 2.80 10.25 20.03
N ALA A 369 3.23 10.49 18.79
CA ALA A 369 2.56 9.97 17.60
C ALA A 369 2.55 8.43 17.53
N ILE A 370 3.60 7.77 18.04
CA ILE A 370 3.70 6.30 17.97
C ILE A 370 3.25 5.59 19.25
N LEU A 371 2.78 6.31 20.26
CA LEU A 371 2.37 5.76 21.56
C LEU A 371 1.40 4.57 21.42
N CYS A 372 0.51 4.66 20.46
CA CYS A 372 -0.53 3.65 20.20
C CYS A 372 -0.18 2.68 19.07
N PHE A 373 1.08 2.60 18.62
CA PHE A 373 1.49 1.70 17.53
C PHE A 373 1.08 0.24 17.74
N PRO A 374 1.20 -0.37 18.93
CA PRO A 374 0.69 -1.73 19.14
C PRO A 374 -0.77 -1.90 18.79
N LEU A 375 -1.60 -0.90 19.09
CA LEU A 375 -3.03 -0.89 18.76
C LEU A 375 -3.28 -0.70 17.27
N VAL A 376 -2.48 0.16 16.61
CA VAL A 376 -2.52 0.38 15.15
C VAL A 376 -2.24 -0.92 14.41
N GLY A 377 -1.24 -1.71 14.86
CA GLY A 377 -0.92 -3.01 14.26
C GLY A 377 -2.13 -3.95 14.25
N ALA A 378 -2.81 -4.08 15.39
CA ALA A 378 -4.02 -4.90 15.49
C ALA A 378 -5.17 -4.34 14.65
N GLN A 379 -5.40 -3.03 14.66
CA GLN A 379 -6.46 -2.37 13.89
C GLN A 379 -6.29 -2.60 12.38
N VAL A 380 -5.08 -2.44 11.85
CA VAL A 380 -4.76 -2.68 10.43
C VAL A 380 -5.02 -4.14 10.06
N VAL A 381 -4.60 -5.09 10.90
CA VAL A 381 -4.87 -6.52 10.66
C VAL A 381 -6.37 -6.82 10.64
N ILE A 382 -7.15 -6.31 11.59
CA ILE A 382 -8.60 -6.51 11.66
C ILE A 382 -9.28 -5.94 10.41
N THR A 383 -8.91 -4.76 9.98
CA THR A 383 -9.46 -4.13 8.78
C THR A 383 -9.20 -4.96 7.52
N ASN A 384 -7.93 -5.41 7.35
CA ASN A 384 -7.55 -6.26 6.21
C ASN A 384 -8.16 -7.67 6.30
N PHE A 385 -8.44 -8.18 7.50
CA PHE A 385 -9.18 -9.42 7.68
C PHE A 385 -10.57 -9.35 7.05
N PHE A 386 -11.34 -8.31 7.35
CA PHE A 386 -12.68 -8.13 6.73
C PHE A 386 -12.60 -7.99 5.21
N GLN A 387 -11.57 -7.34 4.70
CA GLN A 387 -11.30 -7.28 3.27
C GLN A 387 -11.02 -8.67 2.68
N SER A 388 -10.21 -9.48 3.36
CA SER A 388 -9.82 -10.83 2.92
C SER A 388 -10.99 -11.80 2.82
N ILE A 389 -12.01 -11.66 3.68
CA ILE A 389 -13.24 -12.46 3.66
C ILE A 389 -14.36 -11.85 2.79
N GLY A 390 -14.06 -10.79 2.04
CA GLY A 390 -15.02 -10.13 1.14
C GLY A 390 -16.08 -9.28 1.82
N LYS A 391 -15.93 -8.94 3.12
CA LYS A 391 -16.85 -8.04 3.86
C LYS A 391 -16.47 -6.57 3.65
N ALA A 392 -16.64 -6.11 2.41
CA ALA A 392 -16.21 -4.81 1.94
C ALA A 392 -16.73 -3.64 2.78
N GLN A 393 -18.03 -3.61 3.12
CA GLN A 393 -18.65 -2.51 3.88
C GLN A 393 -18.00 -2.32 5.25
N ILE A 394 -17.71 -3.43 5.95
CA ILE A 394 -17.06 -3.39 7.26
C ILE A 394 -15.62 -2.89 7.10
N SER A 395 -14.89 -3.40 6.12
CA SER A 395 -13.51 -2.97 5.85
C SER A 395 -13.44 -1.47 5.50
N ILE A 396 -14.35 -0.97 4.67
CA ILE A 396 -14.45 0.45 4.31
C ILE A 396 -14.73 1.29 5.56
N LEU A 397 -15.74 0.91 6.35
CA LEU A 397 -16.11 1.65 7.55
C LEU A 397 -14.93 1.77 8.52
N LEU A 398 -14.26 0.65 8.83
CA LEU A 398 -13.11 0.65 9.75
C LEU A 398 -11.91 1.42 9.20
N SER A 399 -11.67 1.37 7.88
CA SER A 399 -10.59 2.11 7.24
C SER A 399 -10.80 3.62 7.29
N LEU A 400 -12.02 4.06 6.98
CA LEU A 400 -12.36 5.48 6.93
C LEU A 400 -12.60 6.07 8.32
N ALA A 401 -13.12 5.26 9.26
CA ALA A 401 -13.40 5.73 10.63
C ALA A 401 -12.15 6.34 11.28
N ARG A 402 -10.99 5.68 11.17
CA ARG A 402 -9.73 6.20 11.72
C ARG A 402 -9.40 7.59 11.18
N GLN A 403 -9.52 7.78 9.88
CA GLN A 403 -9.06 8.98 9.20
C GLN A 403 -10.10 10.10 9.23
N LEU A 404 -11.33 9.80 8.85
CA LEU A 404 -12.37 10.81 8.64
C LEU A 404 -13.23 11.04 9.89
N LEU A 405 -13.58 9.96 10.64
CA LEU A 405 -14.46 10.08 11.78
C LEU A 405 -13.73 10.44 13.08
N PHE A 406 -12.46 10.01 13.21
CA PHE A 406 -11.72 10.25 14.45
C PHE A 406 -10.61 11.29 14.26
N LEU A 407 -9.64 11.05 13.36
CA LEU A 407 -8.47 11.93 13.24
C LEU A 407 -8.86 13.35 12.80
N LEU A 408 -9.69 13.47 11.77
CA LEU A 408 -10.01 14.77 11.18
C LEU A 408 -10.73 15.70 12.16
N PRO A 409 -11.80 15.28 12.89
CA PRO A 409 -12.41 16.12 13.92
C PRO A 409 -11.46 16.45 15.07
N LEU A 410 -10.60 15.51 15.51
CA LEU A 410 -9.65 15.74 16.58
C LEU A 410 -8.59 16.78 16.19
N LEU A 411 -8.13 16.81 14.94
CA LEU A 411 -7.20 17.82 14.45
C LEU A 411 -7.79 19.24 14.50
N TYR A 412 -9.12 19.38 14.37
CA TYR A 412 -9.79 20.68 14.49
C TYR A 412 -10.21 21.05 15.90
N THR A 413 -10.37 20.08 16.80
CA THR A 413 -10.90 20.35 18.15
C THR A 413 -9.81 20.39 19.21
N LEU A 414 -8.89 19.42 19.24
CA LEU A 414 -7.90 19.31 20.30
C LEU A 414 -6.93 20.50 20.43
N PRO A 415 -6.46 21.15 19.33
CA PRO A 415 -5.59 22.31 19.46
C PRO A 415 -6.24 23.50 20.21
N TYR A 416 -7.59 23.61 20.15
CA TYR A 416 -8.34 24.65 20.86
C TYR A 416 -8.68 24.30 22.31
N ILE A 417 -8.63 23.00 22.68
CA ILE A 417 -8.96 22.57 24.03
C ILE A 417 -7.76 22.88 24.95
N ALA A 418 -7.99 23.68 25.96
CA ALA A 418 -7.00 24.04 26.99
C ALA A 418 -5.68 24.60 26.43
N ASP A 419 -5.72 25.32 25.31
CA ASP A 419 -4.56 25.90 24.64
C ASP A 419 -3.42 24.90 24.32
N TRP A 420 -3.79 23.67 23.99
CA TRP A 420 -2.83 22.63 23.67
C TRP A 420 -2.02 22.92 22.39
N ASN A 421 -2.52 23.78 21.51
CA ASN A 421 -1.81 24.21 20.30
C ASN A 421 -1.19 23.03 19.52
N ILE A 422 0.13 23.05 19.32
CA ILE A 422 0.88 22.00 18.62
C ILE A 422 0.76 20.63 19.28
N TYR A 423 0.68 20.57 20.62
CA TYR A 423 0.49 19.30 21.32
C TYR A 423 -0.87 18.69 21.04
N GLY A 424 -1.90 19.50 20.84
CA GLY A 424 -3.22 19.04 20.40
C GLY A 424 -3.17 18.35 19.04
N VAL A 425 -2.36 18.86 18.11
CA VAL A 425 -2.13 18.21 16.81
C VAL A 425 -1.45 16.85 16.99
N TRP A 426 -0.38 16.76 17.80
CA TRP A 426 0.30 15.50 18.06
C TRP A 426 -0.59 14.47 18.75
N TRP A 427 -1.35 14.86 19.78
CA TRP A 427 -2.24 13.96 20.52
C TRP A 427 -3.47 13.52 19.72
N SER A 428 -3.85 14.23 18.66
CA SER A 428 -4.92 13.80 17.75
C SER A 428 -4.65 12.42 17.13
N MET A 429 -3.38 12.07 16.88
CA MET A 429 -3.00 10.80 16.29
C MET A 429 -3.26 9.61 17.23
N PRO A 430 -2.64 9.53 18.43
CA PRO A 430 -2.86 8.38 19.30
C PRO A 430 -4.30 8.27 19.79
N ILE A 431 -5.01 9.37 20.02
CA ILE A 431 -6.43 9.31 20.41
C ILE A 431 -7.28 8.72 19.28
N SER A 432 -7.06 9.14 18.03
CA SER A 432 -7.75 8.56 16.87
C SER A 432 -7.43 7.07 16.71
N ASP A 433 -6.20 6.65 16.99
CA ASP A 433 -5.77 5.25 16.90
C ASP A 433 -6.46 4.38 17.97
N VAL A 434 -6.60 4.87 19.20
CA VAL A 434 -7.37 4.17 20.26
C VAL A 434 -8.81 4.00 19.85
N LEU A 435 -9.48 5.06 19.38
CA LEU A 435 -10.89 5.00 18.97
C LEU A 435 -11.09 4.05 17.78
N ALA A 436 -10.18 4.09 16.80
CA ALA A 436 -10.20 3.18 15.67
C ALA A 436 -9.98 1.73 16.09
N PHE A 437 -9.04 1.45 17.00
CA PHE A 437 -8.81 0.13 17.55
C PHE A 437 -10.04 -0.40 18.30
N LEU A 438 -10.62 0.40 19.17
CA LEU A 438 -11.82 0.00 19.92
C LEU A 438 -12.99 -0.34 18.98
N SER A 439 -13.22 0.49 17.96
CA SER A 439 -14.25 0.23 16.95
C SER A 439 -13.96 -1.06 16.15
N ALA A 440 -12.71 -1.31 15.79
CA ALA A 440 -12.30 -2.52 15.07
C ALA A 440 -12.49 -3.78 15.94
N VAL A 441 -12.08 -3.76 17.20
CA VAL A 441 -12.24 -4.89 18.14
C VAL A 441 -13.70 -5.17 18.42
N PHE A 442 -14.52 -4.12 18.65
CA PHE A 442 -15.95 -4.27 18.86
C PHE A 442 -16.62 -4.95 17.65
N THR A 443 -16.33 -4.46 16.44
CA THR A 443 -16.87 -5.01 15.20
C THR A 443 -16.40 -6.45 14.99
N LEU A 444 -15.14 -6.76 15.28
CA LEU A 444 -14.60 -8.12 15.17
C LEU A 444 -15.30 -9.07 16.14
N LYS A 445 -15.44 -8.70 17.41
CA LYS A 445 -16.12 -9.52 18.41
C LYS A 445 -17.59 -9.79 18.04
N TRP A 446 -18.29 -8.74 17.58
CA TRP A 446 -19.67 -8.89 17.11
C TRP A 446 -19.76 -9.86 15.91
N TYR A 447 -18.84 -9.72 14.93
CA TYR A 447 -18.84 -10.56 13.74
C TYR A 447 -18.50 -12.03 14.08
N LEU A 448 -17.49 -12.28 14.93
CA LEU A 448 -17.09 -13.63 15.30
C LEU A 448 -18.16 -14.39 16.09
N ARG A 449 -18.96 -13.68 16.91
CA ARG A 449 -20.12 -14.27 17.60
C ARG A 449 -21.24 -14.70 16.66
N LYS A 450 -21.28 -14.13 15.46
CA LYS A 450 -22.33 -14.41 14.46
C LYS A 450 -21.97 -15.61 13.57
N ILE A 451 -20.70 -16.00 13.54
CA ILE A 451 -20.18 -17.11 12.71
C ILE A 451 -19.91 -18.37 13.56
N SER A 452 -19.81 -18.24 14.89
CA SER A 452 -19.79 -19.36 15.81
C SER A 452 -21.20 -19.81 16.11
#